data_9a276175d5f2f4afa1794ac34ff728a6
#
_entry.id   9a276175d5f2f4afa1794ac34ff728a6
#
_cell.length_a   1.000
_cell.length_b   1.000
_cell.length_c   1.000
_cell.angle_alpha   90.00
_cell.angle_beta   90.00
_cell.angle_gamma   90.00
#
_symmetry.space_group_name_H-M   'P 1'
#
loop_
_entity.id
_entity.type
_entity.pdbx_description
1 polymer ?
#
loop_
_entity_poly.entity_id
_entity_poly.type
_entity_poly.pdbx_seq_one_letter_code
_entity_poly.pdbx_strand_id
1 'polypeptide(L)'
;VMNTTRDIAKTFINSLKNEEFVTDRTGQKTIEMLGATFLADEPAIFGTPNESYIEIEKAWYESQSTNVNWITDTYNRNVPEAWKYAANTYGEINSNYGHIIYSDKYHHQFGRVLDELLTNKDGRRATMVYTRPSIWEEYNEDGKNDFICTNAVTYYIRDGKIHCVVQMRSNDVVFG
;
A
#
# COMPACT_ATOMS: atom_id res chain seq x y z
N VAL A 1 18.29 -17.98 -1.40
CA VAL A 1 16.93 -18.29 -0.94
C VAL A 1 16.28 -16.98 -0.58
N MET A 2 15.05 -16.73 -1.06
CA MET A 2 14.28 -15.52 -0.72
C MET A 2 13.74 -15.69 0.70
N ASN A 3 13.79 -14.62 1.51
CA ASN A 3 13.14 -14.61 2.83
C ASN A 3 11.64 -14.83 2.68
N THR A 4 11.02 -15.42 3.68
CA THR A 4 9.56 -15.57 3.80
C THR A 4 9.00 -14.56 4.79
N THR A 5 7.67 -14.43 4.87
CA THR A 5 7.00 -13.64 5.91
C THR A 5 7.46 -14.04 7.30
N ARG A 6 7.61 -15.35 7.55
CA ARG A 6 8.11 -15.88 8.83
C ARG A 6 9.55 -15.49 9.15
N ASP A 7 10.42 -15.39 8.15
CA ASP A 7 11.82 -14.98 8.36
C ASP A 7 11.89 -13.50 8.74
N ILE A 8 11.06 -12.66 8.12
CA ILE A 8 10.91 -11.25 8.49
C ILE A 8 10.40 -11.13 9.94
N ALA A 9 9.35 -11.87 10.30
CA ALA A 9 8.83 -11.87 11.67
C ALA A 9 9.91 -12.27 12.70
N LYS A 10 10.70 -13.32 12.43
CA LYS A 10 11.79 -13.73 13.31
C LYS A 10 12.85 -12.63 13.47
N THR A 11 13.17 -11.91 12.39
CA THR A 11 14.14 -10.81 12.46
C THR A 11 13.64 -9.71 13.40
N PHE A 12 12.39 -9.25 13.25
CA PHE A 12 11.80 -8.25 14.15
C PHE A 12 11.74 -8.73 15.60
N ILE A 13 11.38 -10.00 15.84
CA ILE A 13 11.38 -10.58 17.21
C ILE A 13 12.78 -10.58 17.82
N ASN A 14 13.81 -10.89 17.03
CA ASN A 14 15.20 -10.88 17.52
C ASN A 14 15.66 -9.45 17.81
N SER A 15 15.39 -8.50 16.93
CA SER A 15 15.70 -7.09 17.16
C SER A 15 15.00 -6.54 18.40
N LEU A 16 13.76 -6.94 18.66
CA LEU A 16 13.05 -6.58 19.89
C LEU A 16 13.71 -7.17 21.14
N LYS A 17 14.12 -8.45 21.11
CA LYS A 17 14.80 -9.10 22.22
C LYS A 17 16.17 -8.49 22.52
N ASN A 18 16.85 -8.00 21.50
CA ASN A 18 18.16 -7.36 21.60
C ASN A 18 18.07 -5.86 21.86
N GLU A 19 16.86 -5.31 21.99
CA GLU A 19 16.62 -3.87 22.19
C GLU A 19 17.24 -2.99 21.08
N GLU A 20 17.23 -3.48 19.83
CA GLU A 20 17.76 -2.78 18.65
C GLU A 20 16.76 -1.72 18.16
N PHE A 21 16.64 -0.63 18.91
CA PHE A 21 15.73 0.46 18.59
C PHE A 21 16.42 1.58 17.83
N VAL A 22 15.67 2.17 16.91
CA VAL A 22 15.95 3.49 16.33
C VAL A 22 14.92 4.49 16.84
N THR A 23 15.28 5.77 16.85
CA THR A 23 14.33 6.84 17.20
C THR A 23 13.80 7.45 15.91
N ASP A 24 12.50 7.39 15.74
CA ASP A 24 11.85 7.97 14.56
C ASP A 24 11.76 9.52 14.64
N ARG A 25 11.23 10.14 13.57
CA ARG A 25 11.07 11.61 13.49
C ARG A 25 10.15 12.22 14.56
N THR A 26 9.32 11.38 15.20
CA THR A 26 8.40 11.81 16.27
C THR A 26 9.01 11.65 17.67
N GLY A 27 10.23 11.09 17.75
CA GLY A 27 10.92 10.79 19.01
C GLY A 27 10.53 9.44 19.61
N GLN A 28 9.74 8.64 18.92
CA GLN A 28 9.36 7.30 19.40
C GLN A 28 10.43 6.25 19.06
N LYS A 29 10.60 5.29 19.96
CA LYS A 29 11.44 4.11 19.71
C LYS A 29 10.71 3.13 18.81
N THR A 30 11.30 2.81 17.68
CA THR A 30 10.80 1.85 16.70
C THR A 30 11.86 0.83 16.33
N ILE A 31 11.46 -0.30 15.78
CA ILE A 31 12.35 -1.25 15.11
C ILE A 31 12.10 -1.12 13.62
N GLU A 32 13.14 -0.87 12.84
CA GLU A 32 13.05 -0.64 11.40
C GLU A 32 13.95 -1.61 10.64
N MET A 33 13.47 -2.09 9.50
CA MET A 33 14.24 -2.88 8.55
C MET A 33 14.23 -2.18 7.19
N LEU A 34 15.37 -1.61 6.79
CA LEU A 34 15.52 -0.95 5.50
C LEU A 34 15.75 -1.97 4.38
N GLY A 35 15.06 -1.81 3.26
CA GLY A 35 15.24 -2.62 2.07
C GLY A 35 14.83 -4.09 2.24
N ALA A 36 13.88 -4.39 3.11
CA ALA A 36 13.35 -5.75 3.26
C ALA A 36 12.80 -6.27 1.93
N THR A 37 13.18 -7.50 1.57
CA THR A 37 12.67 -8.21 0.40
C THR A 37 12.34 -9.64 0.81
N PHE A 38 11.10 -10.05 0.57
CA PHE A 38 10.61 -11.37 0.98
C PHE A 38 9.43 -11.82 0.12
N LEU A 39 9.15 -13.12 0.16
CA LEU A 39 7.94 -13.70 -0.39
C LEU A 39 6.80 -13.50 0.64
N ALA A 40 5.74 -12.83 0.22
CA ALA A 40 4.52 -12.68 1.02
C ALA A 40 3.69 -13.97 0.90
N ASP A 41 4.10 -15.00 1.63
CA ASP A 41 3.51 -16.35 1.63
C ASP A 41 2.49 -16.55 2.76
N GLU A 42 2.36 -15.57 3.64
CA GLU A 42 1.36 -15.52 4.72
C GLU A 42 0.59 -14.19 4.65
N PRO A 43 -0.64 -14.14 5.14
CA PRO A 43 -1.51 -12.98 5.00
C PRO A 43 -1.10 -11.77 5.86
N ALA A 44 -0.24 -11.96 6.86
CA ALA A 44 0.31 -10.91 7.71
C ALA A 44 1.66 -11.30 8.27
N ILE A 45 2.50 -10.31 8.59
CA ILE A 45 3.76 -10.54 9.31
C ILE A 45 3.47 -10.80 10.78
N PHE A 46 2.61 -9.98 11.39
CA PHE A 46 2.12 -10.15 12.75
C PHE A 46 0.60 -9.97 12.79
N GLY A 47 -0.02 -10.59 13.78
CA GLY A 47 -1.45 -10.47 14.02
C GLY A 47 -2.33 -11.29 13.07
N THR A 48 -3.59 -10.92 13.03
CA THR A 48 -4.61 -11.52 12.16
C THR A 48 -5.27 -10.40 11.35
N PRO A 49 -5.38 -10.53 10.02
CA PRO A 49 -6.06 -9.55 9.20
C PRO A 49 -7.50 -9.30 9.65
N ASN A 50 -7.92 -8.04 9.62
CA ASN A 50 -9.30 -7.66 9.87
C ASN A 50 -10.10 -7.71 8.57
N GLU A 51 -10.72 -8.85 8.27
CA GLU A 51 -11.45 -9.07 7.01
C GLU A 51 -12.51 -8.00 6.76
N SER A 52 -13.27 -7.62 7.79
CA SER A 52 -14.31 -6.57 7.66
C SER A 52 -13.70 -5.20 7.27
N TYR A 53 -12.51 -4.88 7.75
CA TYR A 53 -11.81 -3.66 7.36
C TYR A 53 -11.32 -3.77 5.91
N ILE A 54 -10.72 -4.91 5.54
CA ILE A 54 -10.21 -5.16 4.17
C ILE A 54 -11.34 -5.04 3.14
N GLU A 55 -12.53 -5.58 3.42
CA GLU A 55 -13.69 -5.47 2.53
C GLU A 55 -14.13 -4.01 2.31
N ILE A 56 -14.16 -3.21 3.38
CA ILE A 56 -14.54 -1.80 3.29
C ILE A 56 -13.48 -1.00 2.54
N GLU A 57 -12.19 -1.23 2.82
CA GLU A 57 -11.09 -0.58 2.13
C GLU A 57 -11.08 -0.92 0.64
N LYS A 58 -11.29 -2.19 0.30
CA LYS A 58 -11.44 -2.62 -1.11
C LYS A 58 -12.59 -1.91 -1.81
N ALA A 59 -13.77 -1.86 -1.17
CA ALA A 59 -14.93 -1.17 -1.72
C ALA A 59 -14.66 0.34 -1.90
N TRP A 60 -13.92 0.95 -0.98
CA TRP A 60 -13.51 2.34 -1.11
C TRP A 60 -12.53 2.54 -2.27
N TYR A 61 -11.57 1.64 -2.50
CA TYR A 61 -10.72 1.68 -3.70
C TYR A 61 -11.54 1.54 -4.98
N GLU A 62 -12.49 0.61 -5.03
CA GLU A 62 -13.39 0.42 -6.17
C GLU A 62 -14.28 1.64 -6.45
N SER A 63 -14.67 2.39 -5.43
CA SER A 63 -15.43 3.63 -5.58
C SER A 63 -14.63 4.77 -6.22
N GLN A 64 -13.30 4.70 -6.18
CA GLN A 64 -12.36 5.75 -6.60
C GLN A 64 -12.54 7.09 -5.85
N SER A 65 -13.30 7.13 -4.76
CA SER A 65 -13.50 8.35 -3.98
C SER A 65 -12.21 8.76 -3.28
N THR A 66 -11.75 9.98 -3.52
CA THR A 66 -10.60 10.55 -2.79
C THR A 66 -10.99 11.13 -1.43
N ASN A 67 -12.28 11.08 -1.07
CA ASN A 67 -12.78 11.58 0.20
C ASN A 67 -12.99 10.45 1.21
N VAL A 68 -12.32 10.53 2.36
CA VAL A 68 -12.37 9.49 3.41
C VAL A 68 -13.75 9.41 4.09
N ASN A 69 -14.57 10.46 4.03
CA ASN A 69 -15.92 10.45 4.59
C ASN A 69 -16.85 9.49 3.84
N TRP A 70 -16.47 9.06 2.63
CA TRP A 70 -17.21 8.04 1.88
C TRP A 70 -17.48 6.78 2.72
N ILE A 71 -16.56 6.40 3.61
CA ILE A 71 -16.74 5.26 4.52
C ILE A 71 -17.90 5.50 5.49
N THR A 72 -17.94 6.69 6.10
CA THR A 72 -19.03 7.05 7.02
C THR A 72 -20.36 7.11 6.29
N ASP A 73 -20.37 7.73 5.12
CA ASP A 73 -21.59 7.95 4.33
C ASP A 73 -22.17 6.64 3.78
N THR A 74 -21.29 5.68 3.43
CA THR A 74 -21.71 4.41 2.80
C THR A 74 -21.98 3.31 3.83
N TYR A 75 -21.14 3.19 4.86
CA TYR A 75 -21.17 2.07 5.81
C TYR A 75 -21.56 2.48 7.22
N ASN A 76 -21.80 3.76 7.49
CA ASN A 76 -22.04 4.30 8.85
C ASN A 76 -20.94 3.86 9.85
N ARG A 77 -19.69 3.87 9.39
CA ARG A 77 -18.51 3.52 10.19
C ARG A 77 -17.58 4.71 10.33
N ASN A 78 -16.86 4.74 11.43
CA ASN A 78 -15.84 5.77 11.66
C ASN A 78 -14.70 5.62 10.64
N VAL A 79 -14.24 6.75 10.12
CA VAL A 79 -13.01 6.81 9.33
C VAL A 79 -11.82 6.37 10.21
N PRO A 80 -10.94 5.48 9.73
CA PRO A 80 -9.74 5.09 10.46
C PRO A 80 -8.86 6.30 10.84
N GLU A 81 -8.25 6.29 12.01
CA GLU A 81 -7.47 7.43 12.51
C GLU A 81 -6.28 7.78 11.59
N ALA A 82 -5.64 6.77 11.01
CA ALA A 82 -4.55 6.99 10.04
C ALA A 82 -5.03 7.77 8.81
N TRP A 83 -6.25 7.52 8.35
CA TRP A 83 -6.82 8.22 7.20
C TRP A 83 -7.25 9.65 7.55
N LYS A 84 -7.80 9.86 8.75
CA LYS A 84 -8.08 11.22 9.26
C LYS A 84 -6.80 12.05 9.37
N TYR A 85 -5.70 11.43 9.83
CA TYR A 85 -4.41 12.10 9.92
C TYR A 85 -3.84 12.47 8.55
N ALA A 86 -4.08 11.65 7.53
CA ALA A 86 -3.62 11.88 6.16
C ALA A 86 -4.48 12.93 5.42
N ALA A 87 -5.78 13.02 5.77
CA ALA A 87 -6.74 13.87 5.08
C ALA A 87 -6.61 15.35 5.45
N ASN A 88 -6.95 16.20 4.47
CA ASN A 88 -7.16 17.63 4.74
C ASN A 88 -8.48 17.88 5.49
N THR A 89 -8.80 19.16 5.76
CA THR A 89 -10.03 19.57 6.46
C THR A 89 -11.32 19.23 5.69
N TYR A 90 -11.23 18.94 4.39
CA TYR A 90 -12.35 18.52 3.55
C TYR A 90 -12.48 16.99 3.45
N GLY A 91 -11.57 16.26 4.07
CA GLY A 91 -11.53 14.80 4.02
C GLY A 91 -10.82 14.23 2.79
N GLU A 92 -10.13 15.06 2.00
CA GLU A 92 -9.45 14.62 0.78
C GLU A 92 -8.08 14.03 1.08
N ILE A 93 -7.75 12.92 0.39
CA ILE A 93 -6.43 12.24 0.43
C ILE A 93 -5.97 11.84 -0.97
N ASN A 94 -4.69 11.45 -1.09
CA ASN A 94 -4.10 11.00 -2.35
C ASN A 94 -4.14 9.48 -2.51
N SER A 95 -4.20 8.72 -1.43
CA SER A 95 -3.94 7.27 -1.41
C SER A 95 -5.18 6.40 -1.61
N ASN A 96 -6.24 6.89 -2.26
CA ASN A 96 -7.18 5.95 -2.86
C ASN A 96 -6.49 5.26 -4.05
N TYR A 97 -5.97 4.06 -3.83
CA TYR A 97 -5.23 3.32 -4.86
C TYR A 97 -6.10 2.92 -6.05
N GLY A 98 -7.39 2.71 -5.84
CA GLY A 98 -8.35 2.49 -6.93
C GLY A 98 -8.46 3.70 -7.85
N HIS A 99 -8.53 4.92 -7.29
CA HIS A 99 -8.48 6.14 -8.09
C HIS A 99 -7.22 6.22 -8.95
N ILE A 100 -6.07 5.82 -8.41
CA ILE A 100 -4.79 5.85 -9.14
C ILE A 100 -4.77 4.84 -10.30
N ILE A 101 -5.33 3.65 -10.14
CA ILE A 101 -5.21 2.59 -11.16
C ILE A 101 -6.39 2.55 -12.14
N TYR A 102 -7.57 3.02 -11.76
CA TYR A 102 -8.77 2.95 -12.60
C TYR A 102 -9.13 4.26 -13.31
N SER A 103 -8.73 5.43 -12.76
CA SER A 103 -9.17 6.69 -13.33
C SER A 103 -8.44 7.05 -14.63
N ASP A 104 -9.14 7.80 -15.49
CA ASP A 104 -8.56 8.37 -16.70
C ASP A 104 -7.47 9.40 -16.39
N LYS A 105 -7.54 10.07 -15.24
CA LYS A 105 -6.52 11.00 -14.76
C LYS A 105 -5.13 10.37 -14.76
N TYR A 106 -5.05 9.09 -14.41
CA TYR A 106 -3.80 8.31 -14.34
C TYR A 106 -3.72 7.23 -15.44
N HIS A 107 -4.39 7.49 -16.58
CA HIS A 107 -4.30 6.69 -17.81
C HIS A 107 -4.90 5.29 -17.72
N HIS A 108 -5.84 5.05 -16.80
CA HIS A 108 -6.52 3.75 -16.64
C HIS A 108 -5.54 2.57 -16.61
N GLN A 109 -4.57 2.64 -15.70
CA GLN A 109 -3.42 1.72 -15.65
C GLN A 109 -3.83 0.26 -15.54
N PHE A 110 -4.89 -0.04 -14.77
CA PHE A 110 -5.38 -1.43 -14.61
C PHE A 110 -5.72 -2.07 -15.96
N GLY A 111 -6.50 -1.39 -16.79
CA GLY A 111 -6.86 -1.89 -18.13
C GLY A 111 -5.62 -2.12 -19.00
N ARG A 112 -4.65 -1.18 -18.98
CA ARG A 112 -3.40 -1.32 -19.75
C ARG A 112 -2.54 -2.49 -19.30
N VAL A 113 -2.46 -2.72 -17.98
CA VAL A 113 -1.73 -3.87 -17.42
C VAL A 113 -2.41 -5.18 -17.81
N LEU A 114 -3.74 -5.23 -17.76
CA LEU A 114 -4.50 -6.40 -18.18
C LEU A 114 -4.29 -6.72 -19.68
N ASP A 115 -4.38 -5.70 -20.54
CA ASP A 115 -4.12 -5.84 -21.98
C ASP A 115 -2.69 -6.34 -22.25
N GLU A 116 -1.69 -5.80 -21.56
CA GLU A 116 -0.30 -6.24 -21.69
C GLU A 116 -0.14 -7.72 -21.30
N LEU A 117 -0.75 -8.16 -20.20
CA LEU A 117 -0.67 -9.56 -19.76
C LEU A 117 -1.40 -10.52 -20.70
N LEU A 118 -2.49 -10.08 -21.32
CA LEU A 118 -3.25 -10.88 -22.28
C LEU A 118 -2.53 -11.00 -23.64
N THR A 119 -1.92 -9.92 -24.10
CA THR A 119 -1.31 -9.83 -25.43
C THR A 119 0.16 -10.23 -25.45
N ASN A 120 0.88 -10.02 -24.35
CA ASN A 120 2.32 -10.26 -24.22
C ASN A 120 2.65 -10.99 -22.92
N LYS A 121 2.32 -12.27 -22.87
CA LYS A 121 2.43 -13.09 -21.64
C LYS A 121 3.85 -13.13 -21.05
N ASP A 122 4.89 -13.07 -21.89
CA ASP A 122 6.29 -13.06 -21.45
C ASP A 122 6.83 -11.65 -21.19
N GLY A 123 5.97 -10.63 -21.29
CA GLY A 123 6.30 -9.23 -21.11
C GLY A 123 6.83 -8.91 -19.70
N ARG A 124 7.39 -7.70 -19.59
CA ARG A 124 7.95 -7.14 -18.36
C ARG A 124 7.45 -5.73 -18.07
N ARG A 125 6.39 -5.30 -18.79
CA ARG A 125 5.87 -3.93 -18.75
C ARG A 125 4.54 -3.80 -18.00
N ALA A 126 3.96 -4.91 -17.53
CA ALA A 126 2.70 -4.93 -16.82
C ALA A 126 2.85 -4.32 -15.41
N THR A 127 3.09 -3.02 -15.36
CA THR A 127 3.37 -2.26 -14.15
C THR A 127 2.33 -1.17 -13.94
N MET A 128 1.77 -1.14 -12.73
CA MET A 128 1.00 0.00 -12.21
C MET A 128 1.90 0.85 -11.33
N VAL A 129 1.97 2.16 -11.60
CA VAL A 129 2.77 3.13 -10.86
C VAL A 129 1.83 3.93 -9.97
N TYR A 130 2.06 3.91 -8.67
CA TYR A 130 1.24 4.61 -7.69
C TYR A 130 1.86 5.95 -7.30
N THR A 131 3.15 5.95 -6.98
CA THR A 131 3.88 7.19 -6.74
C THR A 131 4.28 7.87 -8.05
N ARG A 132 4.52 9.19 -8.00
CA ARG A 132 4.84 10.03 -9.15
C ARG A 132 5.64 11.25 -8.71
N PRO A 133 6.42 11.91 -9.58
CA PRO A 133 7.21 13.08 -9.20
C PRO A 133 6.37 14.21 -8.58
N SER A 134 5.14 14.43 -9.07
CA SER A 134 4.23 15.45 -8.53
C SER A 134 3.77 15.18 -7.10
N ILE A 135 4.00 13.98 -6.56
CA ILE A 135 3.65 13.68 -5.18
C ILE A 135 4.35 14.60 -4.17
N TRP A 136 5.51 15.15 -4.53
CA TRP A 136 6.24 16.13 -3.71
C TRP A 136 5.50 17.45 -3.51
N GLU A 137 4.57 17.78 -4.41
CA GLU A 137 3.67 18.92 -4.31
C GLU A 137 2.31 18.51 -3.77
N GLU A 138 1.82 17.34 -4.20
CA GLU A 138 0.48 16.85 -3.88
C GLU A 138 0.34 16.36 -2.44
N TYR A 139 1.41 15.85 -1.81
CA TYR A 139 1.30 15.14 -0.52
C TYR A 139 0.80 16.03 0.63
N ASN A 140 1.04 17.34 0.56
CA ASN A 140 0.61 18.31 1.58
C ASN A 140 -0.27 19.44 1.00
N GLU A 141 -0.71 19.31 -0.25
CA GLU A 141 -1.62 20.25 -0.88
C GLU A 141 -2.91 20.37 -0.07
N ASP A 142 -3.38 21.60 0.14
CA ASP A 142 -4.59 21.92 0.90
C ASP A 142 -4.61 21.33 2.34
N GLY A 143 -3.44 21.12 2.93
CA GLY A 143 -3.30 20.59 4.28
C GLY A 143 -3.39 19.08 4.41
N LYS A 144 -3.32 18.35 3.31
CA LYS A 144 -3.10 16.89 3.33
C LYS A 144 -1.77 16.53 4.01
N ASN A 145 -1.66 15.31 4.49
CA ASN A 145 -0.41 14.73 4.95
C ASN A 145 -0.33 13.27 4.43
N ASP A 146 -0.38 13.15 3.11
CA ASP A 146 -0.56 11.86 2.45
C ASP A 146 0.45 11.63 1.32
N PHE A 147 1.64 11.18 1.70
CA PHE A 147 2.66 10.72 0.76
C PHE A 147 2.46 9.22 0.51
N ILE A 148 2.13 8.83 -0.71
CA ILE A 148 1.79 7.45 -1.10
C ILE A 148 2.88 6.46 -0.69
N CYS A 149 2.49 5.36 -0.03
CA CYS A 149 3.42 4.35 0.48
C CYS A 149 3.83 3.31 -0.58
N THR A 150 2.93 2.96 -1.49
CA THR A 150 3.22 2.03 -2.59
C THR A 150 3.83 2.78 -3.76
N ASN A 151 5.00 2.35 -4.22
CA ASN A 151 5.66 2.95 -5.37
C ASN A 151 5.12 2.38 -6.67
N ALA A 152 5.13 1.07 -6.82
CA ALA A 152 4.68 0.36 -8.02
C ALA A 152 4.32 -1.09 -7.70
N VAL A 153 3.50 -1.66 -8.57
CA VAL A 153 3.20 -3.10 -8.60
C VAL A 153 3.42 -3.60 -10.01
N THR A 154 4.27 -4.62 -10.18
CA THR A 154 4.56 -5.23 -11.47
C THR A 154 4.11 -6.68 -11.48
N TYR A 155 3.41 -7.07 -12.53
CA TYR A 155 2.92 -8.42 -12.74
C TYR A 155 3.70 -9.12 -13.84
N TYR A 156 3.92 -10.42 -13.65
CA TYR A 156 4.56 -11.30 -14.60
C TYR A 156 3.76 -12.59 -14.74
N ILE A 157 3.66 -13.14 -15.94
CA ILE A 157 3.19 -14.52 -16.12
C ILE A 157 4.43 -15.38 -16.40
N ARG A 158 4.67 -16.39 -15.55
CA ARG A 158 5.73 -17.38 -15.74
C ARG A 158 5.20 -18.74 -15.31
N ASP A 159 5.49 -19.77 -16.11
CA ASP A 159 5.05 -21.14 -15.85
C ASP A 159 3.54 -21.26 -15.57
N GLY A 160 2.72 -20.48 -16.30
CA GLY A 160 1.26 -20.45 -16.15
C GLY A 160 0.75 -19.82 -14.84
N LYS A 161 1.63 -19.16 -14.08
CA LYS A 161 1.29 -18.48 -12.83
C LYS A 161 1.51 -16.96 -12.94
N ILE A 162 0.69 -16.21 -12.25
CA ILE A 162 0.89 -14.78 -12.08
C ILE A 162 1.81 -14.55 -10.88
N HIS A 163 2.89 -13.82 -11.11
CA HIS A 163 3.79 -13.31 -10.08
C HIS A 163 3.51 -11.82 -9.89
N CYS A 164 3.49 -11.37 -8.65
CA CYS A 164 3.28 -9.97 -8.30
C CYS A 164 4.49 -9.47 -7.50
N VAL A 165 5.08 -8.37 -7.93
CA VAL A 165 6.17 -7.69 -7.21
C VAL A 165 5.66 -6.33 -6.76
N VAL A 166 5.51 -6.17 -5.45
CA VAL A 166 5.07 -4.92 -4.81
C VAL A 166 6.29 -4.18 -4.29
N GLN A 167 6.40 -2.91 -4.63
CA GLN A 167 7.45 -2.02 -4.15
C GLN A 167 6.82 -0.95 -3.26
N MET A 168 7.20 -0.93 -2.00
CA MET A 168 6.73 0.05 -1.01
C MET A 168 7.92 0.80 -0.41
N ARG A 169 7.75 2.12 -0.16
CA ARG A 169 8.71 2.90 0.60
C ARG A 169 8.58 2.71 2.12
N SER A 170 7.40 2.31 2.56
CA SER A 170 7.07 2.13 3.97
C SER A 170 5.92 1.14 4.10
N ASN A 171 6.01 0.27 5.09
CA ASN A 171 4.95 -0.63 5.51
C ASN A 171 5.04 -0.86 7.02
N ASP A 172 3.91 -0.84 7.71
CA ASP A 172 3.81 -1.23 9.11
C ASP A 172 3.66 -2.76 9.19
N VAL A 173 4.48 -3.41 10.01
CA VAL A 173 4.49 -4.88 10.10
C VAL A 173 3.41 -5.45 11.03
N VAL A 174 2.72 -4.59 11.78
CA VAL A 174 1.68 -4.96 12.74
C VAL A 174 0.28 -4.62 12.22
N PHE A 175 0.13 -3.45 11.59
CA PHE A 175 -1.17 -2.90 11.17
C PHE A 175 -1.32 -2.73 9.65
N GLY A 176 -0.23 -2.92 8.88
CA GLY A 176 -0.21 -2.76 7.43
C GLY A 176 -0.35 -4.05 6.63
#